data_dac4d9205b0995574041aea6a7a0e3d3
#
_entry.id   dac4d9205b0995574041aea6a7a0e3d3
#
_cell.length_a   1.000
_cell.length_b   1.000
_cell.length_c   1.000
_cell.angle_alpha   90.00
_cell.angle_beta   90.00
_cell.angle_gamma   90.00
#
_symmetry.space_group_name_H-M   'P 1'
#
loop_
_entity.id
_entity.type
_entity.pdbx_description
1 polymer ?
#
loop_
_entity_poly.entity_id
_entity_poly.type
_entity_poly.pdbx_seq_one_letter_code
_entity_poly.pdbx_strand_id
1 'polypeptide(L)'
;ETINQETVDLTVENVLAKFDALMDKMDEKRVPQAGRILYCDTFTKTLVDNAIALSRTSGTAVIQRAVTRLEEVDVISVPSYLMKTAYTFTEGYVAAGGAKNIAMLLVHPSAVLPVVSYEFAQMQAPSAMSQGKYVYFEESFEDVLILDKKHDAIQFVVKKDQA
;
A
#
# COMPACT_ATOMS: atom_id res chain seq x y z
N GLU A 1 -5.40 11.01 -16.70
CA GLU A 1 -6.75 10.83 -16.12
C GLU A 1 -6.60 10.00 -14.87
N THR A 2 -6.91 10.56 -13.70
CA THR A 2 -6.72 9.87 -12.41
C THR A 2 -7.90 8.95 -12.19
N ILE A 3 -7.81 7.78 -12.77
CA ILE A 3 -8.81 6.72 -12.63
C ILE A 3 -8.70 6.20 -11.18
N ASN A 4 -9.83 6.01 -10.52
CA ASN A 4 -9.94 5.39 -9.18
C ASN A 4 -9.43 6.25 -8.00
N GLN A 5 -9.22 7.54 -8.18
CA GLN A 5 -8.83 8.46 -7.11
C GLN A 5 -10.05 9.18 -6.53
N GLU A 6 -10.15 9.20 -5.21
CA GLU A 6 -11.07 10.07 -4.46
C GLU A 6 -10.27 10.95 -3.50
N THR A 7 -10.56 12.25 -3.44
CA THR A 7 -9.90 13.19 -2.52
C THR A 7 -10.85 13.50 -1.36
N VAL A 8 -10.49 13.09 -0.15
CA VAL A 8 -11.36 13.20 1.04
C VAL A 8 -10.55 13.57 2.28
N ASP A 9 -11.18 14.33 3.18
CA ASP A 9 -10.68 14.48 4.54
C ASP A 9 -11.23 13.33 5.40
N LEU A 10 -10.33 12.48 5.89
CA LEU A 10 -10.67 11.28 6.66
C LEU A 10 -10.79 11.61 8.15
N THR A 11 -11.92 11.22 8.72
CA THR A 11 -12.23 11.31 10.14
C THR A 11 -12.59 9.94 10.70
N VAL A 12 -12.62 9.81 12.04
CA VAL A 12 -13.06 8.58 12.70
C VAL A 12 -14.49 8.17 12.28
N GLU A 13 -15.33 9.15 11.96
CA GLU A 13 -16.73 8.92 11.62
C GLU A 13 -16.92 8.41 10.17
N ASN A 14 -16.05 8.83 9.25
CA ASN A 14 -16.21 8.52 7.82
C ASN A 14 -15.24 7.46 7.26
N VAL A 15 -14.19 7.11 8.01
CA VAL A 15 -13.12 6.23 7.52
C VAL A 15 -13.63 4.85 7.11
N LEU A 16 -14.56 4.26 7.87
CA LEU A 16 -15.16 2.97 7.56
C LEU A 16 -16.08 3.05 6.34
N ALA A 17 -16.93 4.09 6.27
CA ALA A 17 -17.79 4.29 5.09
C ALA A 17 -16.99 4.51 3.81
N LYS A 18 -15.78 5.10 3.91
CA LYS A 18 -14.88 5.23 2.75
C LYS A 18 -14.22 3.90 2.37
N PHE A 19 -13.88 3.08 3.34
CA PHE A 19 -13.43 1.70 3.08
C PHE A 19 -14.52 0.89 2.36
N ASP A 20 -15.76 0.92 2.87
CA ASP A 20 -16.91 0.24 2.25
C ASP A 20 -17.12 0.71 0.80
N ALA A 21 -17.04 2.02 0.56
CA ALA A 21 -17.15 2.56 -0.80
C ALA A 21 -16.03 2.10 -1.75
N LEU A 22 -14.82 1.85 -1.26
CA LEU A 22 -13.75 1.24 -2.07
C LEU A 22 -14.05 -0.22 -2.38
N MET A 23 -14.57 -0.96 -1.39
CA MET A 23 -14.99 -2.37 -1.57
C MET A 23 -16.12 -2.48 -2.60
N ASP A 24 -17.16 -1.65 -2.47
CA ASP A 24 -18.29 -1.61 -3.40
C ASP A 24 -17.84 -1.33 -4.85
N LYS A 25 -16.93 -0.38 -5.05
CA LYS A 25 -16.37 -0.09 -6.39
C LYS A 25 -15.68 -1.30 -7.01
N MET A 26 -14.91 -2.05 -6.20
CA MET A 26 -14.29 -3.29 -6.69
C MET A 26 -15.30 -4.39 -6.98
N ASP A 27 -16.35 -4.51 -6.16
CA ASP A 27 -17.40 -5.52 -6.32
C ASP A 27 -18.22 -5.27 -7.57
N GLU A 28 -18.60 -4.01 -7.86
CA GLU A 28 -19.26 -3.62 -9.10
C GLU A 28 -18.44 -3.99 -10.35
N LYS A 29 -17.12 -3.96 -10.24
CA LYS A 29 -16.18 -4.33 -11.32
C LYS A 29 -15.82 -5.82 -11.31
N ARG A 30 -16.49 -6.63 -10.47
CA ARG A 30 -16.28 -8.08 -10.35
C ARG A 30 -14.85 -8.48 -9.99
N VAL A 31 -14.15 -7.65 -9.22
CA VAL A 31 -12.86 -8.01 -8.66
C VAL A 31 -13.08 -9.01 -7.52
N PRO A 32 -12.36 -10.14 -7.46
CA PRO A 32 -12.51 -11.11 -6.37
C PRO A 32 -12.38 -10.46 -4.99
N GLN A 33 -13.19 -10.87 -4.02
CA GLN A 33 -13.13 -10.35 -2.66
C GLN A 33 -11.96 -10.94 -1.87
N ALA A 34 -11.73 -12.24 -2.05
CA ALA A 34 -10.66 -12.94 -1.37
C ALA A 34 -9.28 -12.47 -1.82
N GLY A 35 -8.41 -12.17 -0.86
CA GLY A 35 -7.02 -11.77 -1.13
C GLY A 35 -6.82 -10.28 -1.39
N ARG A 36 -7.83 -9.43 -1.21
CA ARG A 36 -7.64 -7.97 -1.22
C ARG A 36 -6.78 -7.55 -0.03
N ILE A 37 -5.94 -6.54 -0.24
CA ILE A 37 -5.06 -5.98 0.77
C ILE A 37 -5.32 -4.48 0.85
N LEU A 38 -5.53 -3.98 2.06
CA LEU A 38 -5.68 -2.55 2.34
C LEU A 38 -4.38 -2.00 2.93
N TYR A 39 -3.70 -1.17 2.18
CA TYR A 39 -2.59 -0.38 2.68
C TYR A 39 -3.10 0.96 3.20
N CYS A 40 -2.74 1.29 4.44
CA CYS A 40 -3.10 2.56 5.07
C CYS A 40 -1.84 3.30 5.50
N ASP A 41 -1.85 4.62 5.42
CA ASP A 41 -0.84 5.38 6.11
C ASP A 41 -1.03 5.28 7.64
N THR A 42 0.03 5.53 8.39
CA THR A 42 0.05 5.35 9.86
C THR A 42 -1.07 6.11 10.57
N PHE A 43 -1.38 7.34 10.10
CA PHE A 43 -2.45 8.16 10.67
C PHE A 43 -3.83 7.55 10.38
N THR A 44 -4.08 7.16 9.13
CA THR A 44 -5.35 6.54 8.72
C THR A 44 -5.58 5.20 9.43
N LYS A 45 -4.51 4.42 9.64
CA LYS A 45 -4.60 3.18 10.43
C LYS A 45 -5.10 3.45 11.86
N THR A 46 -4.62 4.52 12.50
CA THR A 46 -5.09 4.94 13.82
C THR A 46 -6.57 5.35 13.78
N LEU A 47 -7.02 6.04 12.72
CA LEU A 47 -8.43 6.38 12.55
C LEU A 47 -9.31 5.12 12.42
N VAL A 48 -8.88 4.12 11.65
CA VAL A 48 -9.59 2.84 11.51
C VAL A 48 -9.68 2.14 12.86
N ASP A 49 -8.59 2.03 13.60
CA ASP A 49 -8.57 1.40 14.92
C ASP A 49 -9.51 2.11 15.91
N ASN A 50 -9.54 3.44 15.89
CA ASN A 50 -10.43 4.24 16.72
C ASN A 50 -11.91 4.10 16.31
N ALA A 51 -12.20 4.08 15.01
CA ALA A 51 -13.56 3.92 14.50
C ALA A 51 -14.16 2.56 14.92
N ILE A 52 -13.37 1.49 14.83
CA ILE A 52 -13.79 0.16 15.27
C ILE A 52 -13.94 0.10 16.79
N ALA A 53 -13.05 0.74 17.54
CA ALA A 53 -13.16 0.84 19.00
C ALA A 53 -14.46 1.55 19.40
N LEU A 54 -14.82 2.65 18.74
CA LEU A 54 -16.08 3.37 18.96
C LEU A 54 -17.29 2.51 18.65
N SER A 55 -17.31 1.78 17.55
CA SER A 55 -18.42 0.89 17.18
C SER A 55 -18.63 -0.25 18.18
N ARG A 56 -17.59 -0.70 18.87
CA ARG A 56 -17.63 -1.75 19.89
C ARG A 56 -17.96 -1.25 21.30
N THR A 57 -17.84 0.04 21.57
CA THR A 57 -18.06 0.63 22.92
C THR A 57 -19.52 0.66 23.35
N SER A 58 -20.44 0.28 22.48
CA SER A 58 -21.87 0.09 22.84
C SER A 58 -22.12 -1.12 23.76
N GLY A 59 -21.10 -1.87 24.15
CA GLY A 59 -21.17 -2.98 25.10
C GLY A 59 -19.85 -3.11 25.87
N THR A 60 -19.90 -3.67 27.08
CA THR A 60 -18.84 -3.81 28.09
C THR A 60 -17.62 -4.65 27.62
N ALA A 61 -17.06 -4.43 26.45
CA ALA A 61 -15.94 -5.19 25.91
C ALA A 61 -14.60 -4.45 26.03
N VAL A 62 -13.56 -5.18 26.40
CA VAL A 62 -12.17 -4.71 26.41
C VAL A 62 -11.78 -4.25 25.02
N ILE A 63 -11.38 -3.00 24.87
CA ILE A 63 -11.01 -2.38 23.60
C ILE A 63 -9.63 -2.91 23.17
N GLN A 64 -9.59 -3.79 22.20
CA GLN A 64 -8.36 -4.10 21.47
C GLN A 64 -8.22 -3.10 20.32
N ARG A 65 -7.20 -2.24 20.38
CA ARG A 65 -6.98 -1.17 19.39
C ARG A 65 -6.29 -1.59 18.11
N ALA A 66 -5.65 -2.75 18.09
CA ALA A 66 -4.96 -3.20 16.90
C ALA A 66 -5.90 -4.03 16.01
N VAL A 67 -6.24 -3.51 14.86
CA VAL A 67 -6.98 -4.23 13.82
C VAL A 67 -6.04 -4.59 12.69
N THR A 68 -5.85 -5.90 12.49
CA THR A 68 -5.02 -6.43 11.40
C THR A 68 -5.85 -6.88 10.21
N ARG A 69 -7.15 -7.03 10.39
CA ARG A 69 -8.08 -7.49 9.37
C ARG A 69 -9.41 -6.76 9.48
N LEU A 70 -9.90 -6.29 8.36
CA LEU A 70 -11.20 -5.66 8.22
C LEU A 70 -12.03 -6.49 7.24
N GLU A 71 -13.08 -7.14 7.73
CA GLU A 71 -13.79 -8.20 7.01
C GLU A 71 -12.83 -9.33 6.58
N GLU A 72 -12.70 -9.59 5.28
CA GLU A 72 -11.75 -10.55 4.72
C GLU A 72 -10.47 -9.88 4.18
N VAL A 73 -10.29 -8.57 4.42
CA VAL A 73 -9.19 -7.76 3.89
C VAL A 73 -8.12 -7.59 4.95
N ASP A 74 -6.88 -7.93 4.61
CA ASP A 74 -5.73 -7.69 5.47
C ASP A 74 -5.36 -6.20 5.46
N VAL A 75 -5.17 -5.60 6.64
CA VAL A 75 -4.84 -4.18 6.80
C VAL A 75 -3.37 -4.01 7.16
N ILE A 76 -2.63 -3.35 6.28
CA ILE A 76 -1.18 -3.12 6.43
C ILE A 76 -0.93 -1.63 6.62
N SER A 77 -0.22 -1.29 7.72
CA SER A 77 0.24 0.09 7.94
C SER A 77 1.54 0.35 7.18
N VAL A 78 1.56 1.44 6.45
CA VAL A 78 2.72 1.88 5.65
C VAL A 78 3.11 3.30 6.08
N PRO A 79 4.40 3.60 6.22
CA PRO A 79 4.85 4.97 6.50
C PRO A 79 4.38 5.97 5.43
N SER A 80 3.95 7.16 5.85
CA SER A 80 3.35 8.17 4.96
C SER A 80 4.26 8.62 3.81
N TYR A 81 5.58 8.54 3.99
CA TYR A 81 6.54 8.91 2.94
C TYR A 81 6.57 7.90 1.77
N LEU A 82 6.10 6.65 2.00
CA LEU A 82 5.92 5.62 0.97
C LEU A 82 4.52 5.66 0.33
N MET A 83 3.61 6.49 0.83
CA MET A 83 2.22 6.59 0.39
C MET A 83 1.98 7.92 -0.34
N LYS A 84 2.65 8.10 -1.48
CA LYS A 84 2.53 9.30 -2.33
C LYS A 84 2.03 8.94 -3.72
N THR A 85 1.40 9.89 -4.38
CA THR A 85 0.87 9.69 -5.74
C THR A 85 1.95 9.75 -6.83
N ALA A 86 3.09 10.32 -6.56
CA ALA A 86 4.20 10.41 -7.50
C ALA A 86 5.56 10.51 -6.79
N TYR A 87 6.58 9.93 -7.43
CA TYR A 87 7.97 9.96 -6.97
C TYR A 87 8.91 10.38 -8.09
N THR A 88 10.05 10.97 -7.70
CA THR A 88 11.18 11.25 -8.58
C THR A 88 12.34 10.34 -8.16
N PHE A 89 12.97 9.67 -9.13
CA PHE A 89 14.00 8.64 -8.89
C PHE A 89 15.41 9.10 -9.29
N THR A 90 15.70 10.40 -9.26
CA THR A 90 16.98 10.94 -9.70
C THR A 90 18.12 10.64 -8.72
N GLU A 91 17.84 10.73 -7.41
CA GLU A 91 18.80 10.45 -6.32
C GLU A 91 18.12 9.62 -5.21
N GLY A 92 17.74 8.40 -5.54
CA GLY A 92 16.84 7.60 -4.71
C GLY A 92 15.37 7.88 -5.06
N TYR A 93 14.43 7.62 -4.15
CA TYR A 93 13.04 7.98 -4.37
C TYR A 93 12.62 9.12 -3.43
N VAL A 94 12.25 10.24 -4.02
CA VAL A 94 11.77 11.43 -3.30
C VAL A 94 10.38 11.77 -3.84
N ALA A 95 9.47 12.24 -2.98
CA ALA A 95 8.15 12.67 -3.44
C ALA A 95 8.29 13.77 -4.50
N ALA A 96 7.64 13.60 -5.63
CA ALA A 96 7.64 14.60 -6.70
C ALA A 96 6.93 15.89 -6.26
N GLY A 97 7.29 17.03 -6.87
CA GLY A 97 6.59 18.29 -6.61
C GLY A 97 5.08 18.16 -6.93
N GLY A 98 4.23 18.50 -5.97
CA GLY A 98 2.77 18.33 -6.10
C GLY A 98 2.24 16.92 -5.84
N ALA A 99 3.07 15.98 -5.42
CA ALA A 99 2.63 14.65 -5.02
C ALA A 99 1.73 14.73 -3.78
N LYS A 100 0.55 14.11 -3.85
CA LYS A 100 -0.42 14.04 -2.77
C LYS A 100 -0.21 12.81 -1.90
N ASN A 101 -0.67 12.89 -0.64
CA ASN A 101 -0.62 11.76 0.28
C ASN A 101 -1.79 10.81 0.01
N ILE A 102 -1.48 9.53 -0.19
CA ILE A 102 -2.47 8.46 -0.23
C ILE A 102 -2.79 8.07 1.22
N ALA A 103 -4.07 8.08 1.58
CA ALA A 103 -4.53 7.69 2.90
C ALA A 103 -4.83 6.19 2.97
N MET A 104 -5.52 5.69 1.95
CA MET A 104 -5.92 4.30 1.81
C MET A 104 -5.66 3.84 0.38
N LEU A 105 -5.12 2.64 0.22
CA LEU A 105 -4.90 1.98 -1.06
C LEU A 105 -5.39 0.54 -0.95
N LEU A 106 -6.50 0.22 -1.60
CA LEU A 106 -7.06 -1.12 -1.69
C LEU A 106 -6.60 -1.76 -2.99
N VAL A 107 -5.94 -2.91 -2.90
CA VAL A 107 -5.36 -3.61 -4.05
C VAL A 107 -5.72 -5.08 -4.03
N HIS A 108 -6.07 -5.62 -5.18
CA HIS A 108 -6.12 -7.06 -5.38
C HIS A 108 -4.88 -7.52 -6.16
N PRO A 109 -4.13 -8.53 -5.70
CA PRO A 109 -2.85 -8.95 -6.29
C PRO A 109 -2.90 -9.28 -7.79
N SER A 110 -4.08 -9.65 -8.30
CA SER A 110 -4.22 -9.96 -9.74
C SER A 110 -3.98 -8.77 -10.69
N ALA A 111 -3.96 -7.53 -10.17
CA ALA A 111 -3.68 -6.34 -10.96
C ALA A 111 -2.19 -6.04 -11.08
N VAL A 112 -1.38 -6.61 -10.19
CA VAL A 112 0.04 -6.30 -10.05
C VAL A 112 0.85 -7.52 -10.44
N LEU A 113 1.77 -7.35 -11.36
CA LEU A 113 2.69 -8.40 -11.82
C LEU A 113 4.12 -8.01 -11.46
N PRO A 114 4.70 -8.59 -10.41
CA PRO A 114 6.13 -8.45 -10.16
C PRO A 114 6.90 -9.25 -11.21
N VAL A 115 7.88 -8.63 -11.84
CA VAL A 115 8.73 -9.25 -12.86
C VAL A 115 10.16 -9.17 -12.41
N VAL A 116 10.82 -10.33 -12.31
CA VAL A 116 12.26 -10.43 -12.14
C VAL A 116 12.83 -10.81 -13.51
N SER A 117 13.54 -9.90 -14.14
CA SER A 117 14.11 -10.11 -15.48
C SER A 117 15.44 -10.82 -15.40
N TYR A 118 16.23 -10.51 -14.39
CA TYR A 118 17.58 -11.04 -14.22
C TYR A 118 17.91 -11.05 -12.72
N GLU A 119 18.50 -12.15 -12.28
CA GLU A 119 19.05 -12.28 -10.94
C GLU A 119 20.36 -13.05 -11.04
N PHE A 120 21.42 -12.49 -10.50
CA PHE A 120 22.73 -13.11 -10.44
C PHE A 120 23.36 -12.89 -9.07
N ALA A 121 23.75 -13.97 -8.42
CA ALA A 121 24.50 -13.91 -7.17
C ALA A 121 25.70 -14.86 -7.24
N GLN A 122 26.87 -14.36 -6.93
CA GLN A 122 28.09 -15.14 -6.91
C GLN A 122 28.99 -14.80 -5.73
N MET A 123 29.51 -15.83 -5.07
CA MET A 123 30.56 -15.68 -4.07
C MET A 123 31.90 -16.16 -4.65
N GLN A 124 32.88 -15.29 -4.66
CA GLN A 124 34.25 -15.60 -5.07
C GLN A 124 35.11 -15.92 -3.85
N ALA A 125 35.85 -17.01 -3.92
CA ALA A 125 36.85 -17.34 -2.92
C ALA A 125 38.03 -16.33 -2.90
N PRO A 126 38.76 -16.25 -1.78
CA PRO A 126 39.91 -15.39 -1.68
C PRO A 126 40.93 -15.59 -2.79
N SER A 127 41.32 -14.52 -3.45
CA SER A 127 42.31 -14.50 -4.54
C SER A 127 43.31 -13.36 -4.36
N ALA A 128 44.35 -13.32 -5.16
CA ALA A 128 45.30 -12.24 -5.16
C ALA A 128 44.64 -10.89 -5.57
N MET A 129 43.62 -10.94 -6.44
CA MET A 129 42.84 -9.74 -6.85
C MET A 129 41.93 -9.22 -5.75
N SER A 130 41.39 -10.11 -4.93
CA SER A 130 40.53 -9.72 -3.80
C SER A 130 41.32 -9.50 -2.49
N GLN A 131 42.65 -9.46 -2.58
CA GLN A 131 43.54 -9.27 -1.41
C GLN A 131 43.25 -10.29 -0.28
N GLY A 132 42.95 -11.52 -0.63
CA GLY A 132 42.69 -12.59 0.33
C GLY A 132 41.30 -12.50 0.98
N LYS A 133 40.36 -11.70 0.47
CA LYS A 133 38.99 -11.56 0.98
C LYS A 133 38.00 -12.33 0.10
N TYR A 134 36.93 -12.82 0.71
CA TYR A 134 35.74 -13.24 -0.02
C TYR A 134 35.05 -12.03 -0.63
N VAL A 135 34.66 -12.14 -1.90
CA VAL A 135 33.87 -11.11 -2.59
C VAL A 135 32.52 -11.71 -2.92
N TYR A 136 31.45 -11.06 -2.44
CA TYR A 136 30.08 -11.34 -2.82
C TYR A 136 29.63 -10.32 -3.84
N PHE A 137 29.13 -10.79 -4.97
CA PHE A 137 28.56 -9.96 -6.03
C PHE A 137 27.10 -10.39 -6.24
N GLU A 138 26.21 -9.45 -6.21
CA GLU A 138 24.78 -9.66 -6.47
C GLU A 138 24.26 -8.56 -7.39
N GLU A 139 23.49 -8.94 -8.37
CA GLU A 139 22.82 -8.05 -9.30
C GLU A 139 21.42 -8.59 -9.60
N SER A 140 20.41 -7.73 -9.50
CA SER A 140 19.04 -8.07 -9.87
C SER A 140 18.40 -6.93 -10.67
N PHE A 141 17.57 -7.31 -11.66
CA PHE A 141 16.71 -6.38 -12.38
C PHE A 141 15.26 -6.78 -12.15
N GLU A 142 14.57 -5.97 -11.38
CA GLU A 142 13.21 -6.20 -10.97
C GLU A 142 12.33 -5.02 -11.37
N ASP A 143 11.09 -5.28 -11.75
CA ASP A 143 10.10 -4.25 -12.04
C ASP A 143 8.71 -4.71 -11.62
N VAL A 144 7.80 -3.77 -11.47
CA VAL A 144 6.40 -4.02 -11.11
C VAL A 144 5.49 -3.45 -12.18
N LEU A 145 4.78 -4.32 -12.86
CA LEU A 145 3.85 -3.94 -13.91
C LEU A 145 2.40 -3.97 -13.42
N ILE A 146 1.64 -2.97 -13.81
CA ILE A 146 0.18 -2.93 -13.59
C ILE A 146 -0.50 -3.30 -14.90
N LEU A 147 -1.42 -4.27 -14.85
CA LEU A 147 -2.16 -4.73 -16.02
C LEU A 147 -3.25 -3.73 -16.38
N ASP A 148 -3.20 -3.13 -17.57
CA ASP A 148 -4.13 -2.09 -18.02
C ASP A 148 -5.61 -2.48 -17.91
N LYS A 149 -5.95 -3.73 -18.21
CA LYS A 149 -7.33 -4.24 -18.14
C LYS A 149 -7.78 -4.59 -16.71
N LYS A 150 -6.90 -4.46 -15.73
CA LYS A 150 -7.18 -4.80 -14.32
C LYS A 150 -6.97 -3.61 -13.38
N HIS A 151 -6.85 -2.41 -13.90
CA HIS A 151 -6.70 -1.19 -13.09
C HIS A 151 -7.86 -0.97 -12.11
N ASP A 152 -9.06 -1.49 -12.40
CA ASP A 152 -10.21 -1.45 -11.49
C ASP A 152 -9.97 -2.21 -10.16
N ALA A 153 -9.00 -3.11 -10.14
CA ALA A 153 -8.58 -3.83 -8.94
C ALA A 153 -7.59 -3.04 -8.05
N ILE A 154 -7.39 -1.77 -8.35
CA ILE A 154 -6.61 -0.81 -7.56
C ILE A 154 -7.50 0.41 -7.31
N GLN A 155 -7.87 0.66 -6.04
CA GLN A 155 -8.69 1.79 -5.63
C GLN A 155 -7.99 2.55 -4.52
N PHE A 156 -8.00 3.88 -4.53
CA PHE A 156 -7.32 4.63 -3.49
C PHE A 156 -7.99 5.97 -3.13
N VAL A 157 -7.79 6.37 -1.90
CA VAL A 157 -8.24 7.64 -1.34
C VAL A 157 -7.02 8.51 -1.06
N VAL A 158 -7.05 9.72 -1.57
CA VAL A 158 -6.02 10.74 -1.37
C VAL A 158 -6.49 11.71 -0.29
N LYS A 159 -5.58 12.10 0.60
CA LYS A 159 -5.86 13.15 1.57
C LYS A 159 -6.12 14.47 0.86
N LYS A 160 -7.09 15.22 1.37
CA LYS A 160 -7.24 16.62 1.00
C LYS A 160 -6.05 17.38 1.56
N ASP A 161 -5.37 18.16 0.71
CA ASP A 161 -4.29 19.01 1.17
C ASP A 161 -4.85 19.98 2.21
N GLN A 162 -4.28 19.95 3.41
CA GLN A 162 -4.55 21.00 4.41
C GLN A 162 -3.80 22.24 3.93
N ALA A 163 -4.56 23.27 3.60
CA ALA A 163 -4.02 24.58 3.22
C ALA A 163 -3.29 25.24 4.41
#